data_e626416bc68ead8d2ab83d1c8979e332
#
_entry.id   e626416bc68ead8d2ab83d1c8979e332
#
_cell.length_a   1.000
_cell.length_b   1.000
_cell.length_c   1.000
_cell.angle_alpha   90.00
_cell.angle_beta   90.00
_cell.angle_gamma   90.00
#
_symmetry.space_group_name_H-M   'P 1'
#
loop_
_entity.id
_entity.type
_entity.pdbx_description
1 polymer ?
#
loop_
_entity_poly.entity_id
_entity_poly.type
_entity_poly.pdbx_seq_one_letter_code
_entity_poly.pdbx_strand_id
1 'polypeptide(L)'
;MQLILSDTEQRLLEALVQNSRYTPAVIGQLLGKSRNWVSRKIKGLVKSGVIRNYTTIMDPAQVKAARDTILFMKSNPRERDVSRKVLQMEELECLDGVAGDSSLVGFFRFDSQGAFEDLLDRVDSVVASSTAGKYNLVQVLTTYKKNRFRIIPHESNSSHLTPKELNLLRIIRRQHATSENPFPLTQEAIGARMSPPMRQPAVSKAIEKLTLKHAIVGYSIDIDFRYIGLPAKFFVRMKVSPGSAAETAQKLVEMDEVWDLYRTSEDYTLLATIRTRSIDSFNSFLRTLYQNENILDTQSYVSLEEWFIPGH
;
A
#
# COMPACT_ATOMS: atom_id res chain seq x y z
N MET A 1 5.89 -8.04 -23.89
CA MET A 1 5.20 -9.36 -23.91
C MET A 1 4.81 -9.67 -22.46
N GLN A 2 3.51 -9.73 -22.16
CA GLN A 2 3.05 -10.01 -20.80
C GLN A 2 3.30 -11.49 -20.48
N LEU A 3 3.91 -11.77 -19.34
CA LEU A 3 4.16 -13.14 -18.90
C LEU A 3 2.82 -13.81 -18.59
N ILE A 4 2.51 -14.94 -19.22
CA ILE A 4 1.30 -15.71 -18.90
C ILE A 4 1.66 -16.67 -17.77
N LEU A 5 1.00 -16.49 -16.62
CA LEU A 5 1.17 -17.39 -15.46
C LEU A 5 0.15 -18.52 -15.49
N SER A 6 0.57 -19.70 -15.05
CA SER A 6 -0.34 -20.81 -14.77
C SER A 6 -1.21 -20.53 -13.52
N ASP A 7 -2.36 -21.18 -13.40
CA ASP A 7 -3.23 -21.06 -12.22
C ASP A 7 -2.48 -21.33 -10.90
N THR A 8 -1.55 -22.28 -10.90
CA THR A 8 -0.74 -22.59 -9.72
C THR A 8 0.23 -21.44 -9.37
N GLU A 9 0.75 -20.74 -10.38
CA GLU A 9 1.62 -19.57 -10.16
C GLU A 9 0.81 -18.35 -9.70
N GLN A 10 -0.41 -18.18 -10.18
CA GLN A 10 -1.34 -17.16 -9.68
C GLN A 10 -1.68 -17.41 -8.21
N ARG A 11 -2.04 -18.64 -7.84
CA ARG A 11 -2.31 -19.02 -6.45
C ARG A 11 -1.06 -18.90 -5.55
N LEU A 12 0.14 -19.10 -6.10
CA LEU A 12 1.40 -18.81 -5.38
C LEU A 12 1.51 -17.31 -5.05
N LEU A 13 1.24 -16.43 -6.01
CA LEU A 13 1.25 -14.99 -5.79
C LEU A 13 0.17 -14.56 -4.79
N GLU A 14 -1.05 -15.10 -4.89
CA GLU A 14 -2.13 -14.84 -3.93
C GLU A 14 -1.72 -15.22 -2.51
N ALA A 15 -1.09 -16.38 -2.32
CA ALA A 15 -0.59 -16.80 -1.01
C ALA A 15 0.49 -15.84 -0.47
N LEU A 16 1.39 -15.34 -1.33
CA LEU A 16 2.41 -14.36 -0.94
C LEU A 16 1.83 -12.96 -0.67
N VAL A 17 0.77 -12.57 -1.38
CA VAL A 17 0.01 -11.34 -1.09
C VAL A 17 -0.66 -11.41 0.28
N GLN A 18 -1.18 -12.60 0.66
CA GLN A 18 -1.78 -12.82 1.97
C GLN A 18 -0.74 -12.85 3.09
N ASN A 19 0.41 -13.49 2.86
CA ASN A 19 1.52 -13.48 3.81
C ASN A 19 2.85 -13.85 3.13
N SER A 20 3.66 -12.84 2.86
CA SER A 20 4.97 -13.03 2.21
C SER A 20 6.02 -13.70 3.11
N ARG A 21 5.73 -13.93 4.39
CA ARG A 21 6.60 -14.66 5.32
C ARG A 21 6.31 -16.17 5.38
N TYR A 22 5.31 -16.66 4.65
CA TYR A 22 5.14 -18.10 4.50
C TYR A 22 6.40 -18.73 3.94
N THR A 23 6.85 -19.82 4.58
CA THR A 23 7.99 -20.58 4.08
C THR A 23 7.60 -21.32 2.79
N PRO A 24 8.57 -21.60 1.90
CA PRO A 24 8.28 -22.42 0.71
C PRO A 24 7.66 -23.78 1.02
N ALA A 25 7.88 -24.33 2.21
CA ALA A 25 7.27 -25.58 2.66
C ALA A 25 5.77 -25.39 2.93
N VAL A 26 5.38 -24.33 3.66
CA VAL A 26 3.97 -23.99 3.93
C VAL A 26 3.21 -23.72 2.63
N ILE A 27 3.79 -22.91 1.72
CA ILE A 27 3.18 -22.65 0.42
C ILE A 27 3.06 -23.94 -0.39
N GLY A 28 4.08 -24.80 -0.32
CA GLY A 28 4.06 -26.11 -0.99
C GLY A 28 2.88 -26.96 -0.52
N GLN A 29 2.61 -27.01 0.77
CA GLN A 29 1.44 -27.71 1.34
C GLN A 29 0.11 -27.11 0.83
N LEU A 30 -0.01 -25.76 0.83
CA LEU A 30 -1.21 -25.07 0.33
C LEU A 30 -1.51 -25.35 -1.15
N LEU A 31 -0.46 -25.53 -1.96
CA LEU A 31 -0.58 -25.70 -3.42
C LEU A 31 -0.46 -27.14 -3.90
N GLY A 32 -0.18 -28.09 -3.02
CA GLY A 32 0.12 -29.49 -3.41
C GLY A 32 1.43 -29.60 -4.22
N LYS A 33 2.45 -28.78 -3.90
CA LYS A 33 3.74 -28.73 -4.59
C LYS A 33 4.92 -28.93 -3.62
N SER A 34 6.06 -29.39 -4.14
CA SER A 34 7.26 -29.52 -3.32
C SER A 34 7.86 -28.16 -2.94
N ARG A 35 8.53 -28.08 -1.79
CA ARG A 35 9.31 -26.91 -1.34
C ARG A 35 10.27 -26.41 -2.44
N ASN A 36 10.93 -27.33 -3.14
CA ASN A 36 11.91 -26.99 -4.18
C ASN A 36 11.20 -26.34 -5.40
N TRP A 37 10.03 -26.83 -5.76
CA TRP A 37 9.21 -26.22 -6.82
C TRP A 37 8.85 -24.77 -6.46
N VAL A 38 8.32 -24.53 -5.24
CA VAL A 38 7.96 -23.19 -4.76
C VAL A 38 9.17 -22.27 -4.78
N SER A 39 10.29 -22.69 -4.21
CA SER A 39 11.51 -21.86 -4.17
C SER A 39 12.01 -21.49 -5.56
N ARG A 40 11.99 -22.44 -6.51
CA ARG A 40 12.39 -22.18 -7.90
C ARG A 40 11.44 -21.20 -8.58
N LYS A 41 10.12 -21.32 -8.33
CA LYS A 41 9.12 -20.43 -8.92
C LYS A 41 9.21 -19.01 -8.36
N ILE A 42 9.38 -18.84 -7.06
CA ILE A 42 9.62 -17.52 -6.45
C ILE A 42 10.85 -16.85 -7.09
N LYS A 43 11.97 -17.55 -7.21
CA LYS A 43 13.18 -17.04 -7.87
C LYS A 43 12.90 -16.60 -9.31
N GLY A 44 12.14 -17.39 -10.06
CA GLY A 44 11.74 -17.07 -11.43
C GLY A 44 10.87 -15.81 -11.50
N LEU A 45 9.86 -15.69 -10.61
CA LEU A 45 8.95 -14.54 -10.55
C LEU A 45 9.66 -13.24 -10.12
N VAL A 46 10.64 -13.33 -9.24
CA VAL A 46 11.51 -12.19 -8.89
C VAL A 46 12.38 -11.80 -10.09
N LYS A 47 13.04 -12.77 -10.73
CA LYS A 47 13.90 -12.52 -11.90
C LYS A 47 13.15 -11.87 -13.05
N SER A 48 11.88 -12.22 -13.26
CA SER A 48 11.02 -11.64 -14.30
C SER A 48 10.37 -10.31 -13.89
N GLY A 49 10.63 -9.80 -12.66
CA GLY A 49 10.04 -8.55 -12.16
C GLY A 49 8.55 -8.64 -11.79
N VAL A 50 7.99 -9.85 -11.72
CA VAL A 50 6.60 -10.05 -11.26
C VAL A 50 6.50 -9.76 -9.77
N ILE A 51 7.40 -10.32 -8.95
CA ILE A 51 7.57 -9.95 -7.54
C ILE A 51 8.63 -8.86 -7.49
N ARG A 52 8.26 -7.68 -7.02
CA ARG A 52 9.12 -6.50 -7.03
C ARG A 52 9.70 -6.20 -5.65
N ASN A 53 8.85 -6.21 -4.62
CA ASN A 53 9.23 -5.99 -3.23
C ASN A 53 8.51 -6.96 -2.31
N TYR A 54 9.12 -7.16 -1.13
CA TYR A 54 8.46 -7.68 0.06
C TYR A 54 8.11 -6.52 0.97
N THR A 55 6.84 -6.42 1.40
CA THR A 55 6.34 -5.30 2.18
C THR A 55 5.85 -5.75 3.55
N THR A 56 6.11 -4.94 4.57
CA THR A 56 5.52 -5.10 5.90
C THR A 56 4.38 -4.09 6.04
N ILE A 57 3.19 -4.59 6.31
CA ILE A 57 2.02 -3.75 6.55
C ILE A 57 2.06 -3.28 8.00
N MET A 58 2.08 -1.98 8.19
CA MET A 58 2.18 -1.34 9.50
C MET A 58 0.94 -0.52 9.78
N ASP A 59 0.56 -0.44 11.04
CA ASP A 59 -0.44 0.51 11.51
C ASP A 59 0.20 1.91 11.63
N PRO A 60 -0.21 2.90 10.79
CA PRO A 60 0.34 4.25 10.86
C PRO A 60 0.11 4.93 12.21
N ALA A 61 -0.98 4.60 12.92
CA ALA A 61 -1.29 5.17 14.23
C ALA A 61 -0.27 4.77 15.31
N GLN A 62 0.40 3.61 15.16
CA GLN A 62 1.45 3.15 16.08
C GLN A 62 2.81 3.80 15.76
N VAL A 63 2.99 4.28 14.53
CA VAL A 63 4.20 5.00 14.10
C VAL A 63 3.92 6.50 14.20
N LYS A 64 3.97 7.06 15.42
CA LYS A 64 3.51 8.43 15.74
C LYS A 64 4.09 9.57 14.90
N ALA A 65 5.24 9.36 14.29
CA ALA A 65 5.85 10.34 13.39
C ALA A 65 5.34 10.25 11.96
N ALA A 66 4.73 9.13 11.56
CA ALA A 66 4.29 8.93 10.18
C ALA A 66 2.92 9.57 9.94
N ARG A 67 2.84 10.43 8.93
CA ARG A 67 1.59 11.01 8.43
C ARG A 67 1.43 10.60 6.97
N ASP A 68 0.28 10.01 6.66
CA ASP A 68 -0.08 9.69 5.29
C ASP A 68 -0.89 10.85 4.70
N THR A 69 -0.51 11.26 3.49
CA THR A 69 -1.19 12.33 2.74
C THR A 69 -1.42 11.86 1.33
N ILE A 70 -2.55 12.22 0.76
CA ILE A 70 -2.94 11.84 -0.59
C ILE A 70 -2.96 13.09 -1.45
N LEU A 71 -2.18 13.07 -2.52
CA LEU A 71 -2.14 14.14 -3.52
C LEU A 71 -3.08 13.78 -4.67
N PHE A 72 -4.04 14.65 -4.93
CA PHE A 72 -4.81 14.68 -6.17
C PHE A 72 -4.30 15.84 -7.01
N MET A 73 -3.75 15.56 -8.18
CA MET A 73 -3.17 16.59 -9.04
C MET A 73 -3.80 16.56 -10.44
N LYS A 74 -4.15 17.75 -10.94
CA LYS A 74 -4.49 17.93 -12.35
C LYS A 74 -3.27 18.49 -13.06
N SER A 75 -2.84 17.82 -14.12
CA SER A 75 -1.78 18.28 -15.01
C SER A 75 -2.23 18.20 -16.44
N ASN A 76 -1.55 18.91 -17.34
CA ASN A 76 -1.78 18.74 -18.78
C ASN A 76 -1.19 17.40 -19.22
N PRO A 77 -1.95 16.50 -19.89
CA PRO A 77 -1.44 15.20 -20.33
C PRO A 77 -0.24 15.28 -21.30
N ARG A 78 0.00 16.45 -21.91
CA ARG A 78 1.17 16.71 -22.79
C ARG A 78 2.46 16.95 -21.98
N GLU A 79 2.34 17.26 -20.68
CA GLU A 79 3.46 17.60 -19.78
C GLU A 79 3.95 16.37 -19.04
N ARG A 80 4.70 15.50 -19.74
CA ARG A 80 5.23 14.24 -19.17
C ARG A 80 6.21 14.47 -18.00
N ASP A 81 6.73 15.66 -17.84
CA ASP A 81 7.72 15.96 -16.80
C ASP A 81 7.09 16.09 -15.41
N VAL A 82 5.79 16.37 -15.32
CA VAL A 82 5.07 16.49 -14.03
C VAL A 82 5.10 15.17 -13.25
N SER A 83 4.65 14.07 -13.86
CA SER A 83 4.67 12.75 -13.20
C SER A 83 6.09 12.31 -12.85
N ARG A 84 7.08 12.60 -13.73
CA ARG A 84 8.46 12.27 -13.50
C ARG A 84 9.06 13.03 -12.30
N LYS A 85 8.73 14.31 -12.13
CA LYS A 85 9.13 15.11 -10.97
C LYS A 85 8.51 14.60 -9.68
N VAL A 86 7.23 14.22 -9.71
CA VAL A 86 6.54 13.61 -8.55
C VAL A 86 7.17 12.26 -8.18
N LEU A 87 7.53 11.43 -9.16
CA LEU A 87 8.19 10.13 -8.95
C LEU A 87 9.57 10.24 -8.28
N GLN A 88 10.20 11.41 -8.31
CA GLN A 88 11.49 11.65 -7.66
C GLN A 88 11.40 12.08 -6.20
N MET A 89 10.17 12.26 -5.67
CA MET A 89 9.96 12.65 -4.27
C MET A 89 10.14 11.43 -3.36
N GLU A 90 11.03 11.55 -2.37
CA GLU A 90 11.43 10.44 -1.50
C GLU A 90 10.29 9.90 -0.63
N GLU A 91 9.35 10.77 -0.25
CA GLU A 91 8.20 10.43 0.61
C GLU A 91 7.09 9.70 -0.15
N LEU A 92 7.23 9.55 -1.46
CA LEU A 92 6.21 8.94 -2.31
C LEU A 92 6.14 7.42 -2.08
N GLU A 93 4.96 6.91 -1.74
CA GLU A 93 4.68 5.48 -1.55
C GLU A 93 4.17 4.81 -2.83
N CYS A 94 3.27 5.49 -3.54
CA CYS A 94 2.77 5.07 -4.85
C CYS A 94 2.24 6.27 -5.63
N LEU A 95 2.26 6.16 -6.94
CA LEU A 95 1.70 7.12 -7.89
C LEU A 95 0.88 6.40 -8.94
N ASP A 96 -0.28 6.96 -9.25
CA ASP A 96 -1.16 6.48 -10.31
C ASP A 96 -1.50 7.61 -11.28
N GLY A 97 -1.41 7.33 -12.57
CA GLY A 97 -2.06 8.11 -13.60
C GLY A 97 -3.53 7.74 -13.65
N VAL A 98 -4.41 8.71 -13.50
CA VAL A 98 -5.86 8.45 -13.39
C VAL A 98 -6.67 9.21 -14.43
N ALA A 99 -7.86 8.71 -14.72
CA ALA A 99 -8.90 9.45 -15.44
C ALA A 99 -9.96 9.96 -14.46
N GLY A 100 -10.39 11.20 -14.66
CA GLY A 100 -11.36 11.91 -13.83
C GLY A 100 -11.00 13.39 -13.71
N ASP A 101 -11.40 14.02 -12.61
CA ASP A 101 -11.10 15.43 -12.33
C ASP A 101 -9.60 15.68 -12.04
N SER A 102 -8.89 14.64 -11.65
CA SER A 102 -7.44 14.60 -11.52
C SER A 102 -6.81 13.76 -12.61
N SER A 103 -5.52 13.94 -12.85
CA SER A 103 -4.69 13.13 -13.76
C SER A 103 -3.67 12.28 -13.04
N LEU A 104 -3.35 12.63 -11.78
CA LEU A 104 -2.44 11.88 -10.90
C LEU A 104 -3.05 11.76 -9.52
N VAL A 105 -2.86 10.58 -8.90
CA VAL A 105 -3.12 10.32 -7.47
C VAL A 105 -1.85 9.75 -6.87
N GLY A 106 -1.28 10.44 -5.88
CA GLY A 106 -0.06 10.05 -5.18
C GLY A 106 -0.31 9.85 -3.69
N PHE A 107 0.30 8.83 -3.10
CA PHE A 107 0.28 8.60 -1.66
C PHE A 107 1.67 8.91 -1.11
N PHE A 108 1.73 9.77 -0.10
CA PHE A 108 2.96 10.21 0.55
C PHE A 108 2.94 9.86 2.02
N ARG A 109 4.10 9.56 2.56
CA ARG A 109 4.32 9.33 3.99
C ARG A 109 5.44 10.20 4.51
N PHE A 110 5.18 10.91 5.61
CA PHE A 110 6.12 11.81 6.25
C PHE A 110 6.48 11.34 7.64
N ASP A 111 7.74 11.51 7.99
CA ASP A 111 8.27 11.22 9.32
C ASP A 111 8.23 12.45 10.25
N SER A 112 7.95 13.66 9.72
CA SER A 112 7.90 14.90 10.50
C SER A 112 7.01 15.96 9.87
N GLN A 113 6.64 16.98 10.64
CA GLN A 113 5.91 18.15 10.15
C GLN A 113 6.73 18.95 9.14
N GLY A 114 8.05 19.13 9.38
CA GLY A 114 8.93 19.85 8.45
C GLY A 114 9.02 19.17 7.09
N ALA A 115 9.11 17.83 7.04
CA ALA A 115 9.09 17.09 5.79
C ALA A 115 7.78 17.31 4.99
N PHE A 116 6.66 17.51 5.67
CA PHE A 116 5.39 17.85 5.03
C PHE A 116 5.41 19.27 4.43
N GLU A 117 5.97 20.26 5.15
CA GLU A 117 6.11 21.63 4.67
C GLU A 117 7.05 21.69 3.45
N ASP A 118 8.18 21.00 3.50
CA ASP A 118 9.11 20.87 2.37
C ASP A 118 8.44 20.21 1.13
N LEU A 119 7.52 19.26 1.34
CA LEU A 119 6.77 18.68 0.24
C LEU A 119 5.82 19.69 -0.39
N LEU A 120 5.11 20.49 0.41
CA LEU A 120 4.21 21.52 -0.11
C LEU A 120 4.95 22.42 -1.09
N ASP A 121 6.12 22.93 -0.72
CA ASP A 121 6.94 23.80 -1.57
C ASP A 121 7.37 23.09 -2.87
N ARG A 122 7.74 21.80 -2.78
CA ARG A 122 8.11 20.99 -3.95
C ARG A 122 6.91 20.75 -4.87
N VAL A 123 5.73 20.42 -4.30
CA VAL A 123 4.50 20.22 -5.09
C VAL A 123 4.09 21.53 -5.76
N ASP A 124 4.11 22.65 -5.02
CA ASP A 124 3.83 23.99 -5.60
C ASP A 124 4.75 24.30 -6.77
N SER A 125 6.05 24.03 -6.63
CA SER A 125 7.02 24.24 -7.72
C SER A 125 6.74 23.37 -8.96
N VAL A 126 6.32 22.11 -8.74
CA VAL A 126 5.94 21.20 -9.85
C VAL A 126 4.67 21.69 -10.53
N VAL A 127 3.64 22.09 -9.75
CA VAL A 127 2.36 22.58 -10.26
C VAL A 127 2.51 23.89 -10.99
N ALA A 128 3.32 24.82 -10.45
CA ALA A 128 3.59 26.11 -11.10
C ALA A 128 4.27 25.96 -12.49
N SER A 129 4.92 24.82 -12.74
CA SER A 129 5.49 24.50 -14.05
C SER A 129 4.47 23.90 -15.04
N SER A 130 3.23 23.64 -14.62
CA SER A 130 2.16 23.06 -15.44
C SER A 130 1.12 24.11 -15.84
N THR A 131 0.70 24.10 -17.10
CA THR A 131 -0.32 25.04 -17.63
C THR A 131 -1.73 24.76 -17.13
N ALA A 132 -1.99 23.56 -16.60
CA ALA A 132 -3.30 23.14 -16.06
C ALA A 132 -3.23 22.79 -14.57
N GLY A 133 -2.20 23.30 -13.87
CA GLY A 133 -1.84 22.88 -12.53
C GLY A 133 -2.90 23.25 -11.49
N LYS A 134 -3.53 22.20 -10.95
CA LYS A 134 -4.31 22.26 -9.71
C LYS A 134 -3.96 21.05 -8.88
N TYR A 135 -3.88 21.21 -7.59
CA TYR A 135 -3.73 20.06 -6.70
C TYR A 135 -4.55 20.23 -5.43
N ASN A 136 -4.79 19.10 -4.80
CA ASN A 136 -5.40 19.02 -3.49
C ASN A 136 -4.63 18.00 -2.67
N LEU A 137 -4.27 18.35 -1.44
CA LEU A 137 -3.60 17.49 -0.48
C LEU A 137 -4.58 17.10 0.62
N VAL A 138 -4.86 15.83 0.72
CA VAL A 138 -5.83 15.25 1.63
C VAL A 138 -5.10 14.51 2.74
N GLN A 139 -5.26 14.94 3.98
CA GLN A 139 -4.66 14.23 5.11
C GLN A 139 -5.45 12.97 5.45
N VAL A 140 -4.76 11.88 5.67
CA VAL A 140 -5.31 10.65 6.22
C VAL A 140 -5.40 10.77 7.74
N LEU A 141 -6.60 10.70 8.28
CA LEU A 141 -6.88 10.77 9.72
C LEU A 141 -6.85 9.40 10.38
N THR A 142 -7.35 8.38 9.67
CA THR A 142 -7.40 6.99 10.15
C THR A 142 -7.27 6.05 8.97
N THR A 143 -6.48 5.01 9.13
CA THR A 143 -6.40 3.88 8.18
C THR A 143 -7.19 2.72 8.74
N TYR A 144 -8.22 2.27 8.04
CA TYR A 144 -9.05 1.12 8.43
C TYR A 144 -8.60 -0.18 7.78
N LYS A 145 -8.11 -0.09 6.54
CA LYS A 145 -7.62 -1.23 5.77
C LYS A 145 -6.41 -0.81 4.95
N LYS A 146 -5.39 -1.64 4.90
CA LYS A 146 -4.19 -1.42 4.09
C LYS A 146 -3.76 -2.72 3.44
N ASN A 147 -3.67 -2.73 2.10
CA ASN A 147 -3.25 -3.91 1.33
C ASN A 147 -4.08 -5.17 1.70
N ARG A 148 -5.41 -5.01 1.86
CA ARG A 148 -6.39 -6.00 2.37
C ARG A 148 -6.28 -6.33 3.87
N PHE A 149 -5.26 -5.90 4.57
CA PHE A 149 -5.15 -6.11 6.01
C PHE A 149 -6.01 -5.11 6.77
N ARG A 150 -6.89 -5.61 7.62
CA ARG A 150 -7.68 -4.79 8.52
C ARG A 150 -6.78 -4.18 9.58
N ILE A 151 -6.87 -2.88 9.74
CA ILE A 151 -6.20 -2.15 10.82
C ILE A 151 -7.26 -1.83 11.86
N ILE A 152 -7.10 -2.40 13.06
CA ILE A 152 -8.03 -2.17 14.17
C ILE A 152 -7.60 -0.87 14.84
N PRO A 153 -8.45 0.18 14.82
CA PRO A 153 -8.13 1.39 15.57
C PRO A 153 -8.02 1.05 17.06
N HIS A 154 -6.86 1.27 17.63
CA HIS A 154 -6.65 1.12 19.07
C HIS A 154 -6.83 2.47 19.74
N GLU A 155 -7.52 2.49 20.88
CA GLU A 155 -7.52 3.65 21.76
C GLU A 155 -6.07 4.01 22.11
N SER A 156 -5.77 5.28 22.16
CA SER A 156 -4.43 5.87 22.17
C SER A 156 -3.57 5.59 23.40
N ASN A 157 -3.68 4.44 24.04
CA ASN A 157 -2.67 3.92 24.97
C ASN A 157 -1.42 3.44 24.22
N SER A 158 -1.01 4.22 23.22
CA SER A 158 0.11 3.93 22.35
C SER A 158 1.40 3.97 23.19
N SER A 159 1.90 2.80 23.54
CA SER A 159 3.29 2.67 24.00
C SER A 159 4.18 3.22 22.88
N HIS A 160 4.85 4.33 23.16
CA HIS A 160 5.78 4.93 22.20
C HIS A 160 6.76 3.88 21.69
N LEU A 161 6.89 3.80 20.37
CA LEU A 161 7.94 2.99 19.76
C LEU A 161 9.29 3.65 20.08
N THR A 162 10.23 2.85 20.50
CA THR A 162 11.59 3.31 20.73
C THR A 162 12.30 3.62 19.41
N PRO A 163 13.35 4.47 19.39
CA PRO A 163 14.13 4.71 18.18
C PRO A 163 14.65 3.42 17.54
N LYS A 164 14.96 2.41 18.35
CA LYS A 164 15.40 1.09 17.89
C LYS A 164 14.27 0.31 17.19
N GLU A 165 13.04 0.36 17.72
CA GLU A 165 11.86 -0.24 17.10
C GLU A 165 11.51 0.47 15.79
N LEU A 166 11.60 1.81 15.72
CA LEU A 166 11.39 2.58 14.50
C LEU A 166 12.44 2.25 13.42
N ASN A 167 13.71 2.12 13.80
CA ASN A 167 14.77 1.72 12.88
C ASN A 167 14.53 0.31 12.31
N LEU A 168 14.10 -0.64 13.16
CA LEU A 168 13.71 -1.99 12.72
C LEU A 168 12.57 -1.94 11.71
N LEU A 169 11.49 -1.18 11.99
CA LEU A 169 10.37 -1.02 11.08
C LEU A 169 10.81 -0.41 9.74
N ARG A 170 11.72 0.57 9.74
CA ARG A 170 12.26 1.16 8.51
C ARG A 170 12.98 0.11 7.65
N ILE A 171 13.80 -0.75 8.25
CA ILE A 171 14.53 -1.82 7.54
C ILE A 171 13.59 -2.86 6.93
N ILE A 172 12.50 -3.22 7.61
CA ILE A 172 11.59 -4.28 7.16
C ILE A 172 10.42 -3.78 6.33
N ARG A 173 10.18 -2.47 6.26
CA ARG A 173 9.00 -1.86 5.64
C ARG A 173 8.83 -2.28 4.18
N ARG A 174 9.86 -2.10 3.37
CA ARG A 174 9.89 -2.45 1.96
C ARG A 174 11.27 -2.99 1.60
N GLN A 175 11.31 -4.20 1.11
CA GLN A 175 12.55 -4.90 0.79
C GLN A 175 12.54 -5.22 -0.69
N HIS A 176 13.43 -4.61 -1.43
CA HIS A 176 13.56 -4.89 -2.87
C HIS A 176 13.95 -6.34 -3.13
N ALA A 177 13.16 -7.04 -3.95
CA ALA A 177 13.43 -8.40 -4.35
C ALA A 177 14.35 -8.40 -5.59
N THR A 178 15.50 -9.06 -5.48
CA THR A 178 16.49 -9.16 -6.58
C THR A 178 16.80 -10.61 -6.89
N SER A 179 17.42 -10.86 -8.05
CA SER A 179 17.87 -12.21 -8.39
C SER A 179 18.87 -12.80 -7.39
N GLU A 180 19.64 -11.94 -6.71
CA GLU A 180 20.59 -12.34 -5.66
C GLU A 180 19.86 -12.57 -4.32
N ASN A 181 18.85 -11.76 -4.02
CA ASN A 181 18.04 -11.82 -2.81
C ASN A 181 16.55 -12.00 -3.16
N PRO A 182 16.17 -13.22 -3.63
CA PRO A 182 14.81 -13.48 -4.12
C PRO A 182 13.78 -13.76 -3.01
N PHE A 183 14.17 -13.70 -1.75
CA PHE A 183 13.33 -13.93 -0.58
C PHE A 183 13.40 -12.73 0.37
N PRO A 184 12.41 -12.58 1.29
CA PRO A 184 12.48 -11.56 2.33
C PRO A 184 13.76 -11.74 3.17
N LEU A 185 14.31 -10.63 3.67
CA LEU A 185 15.47 -10.65 4.55
C LEU A 185 15.26 -11.60 5.74
N THR A 186 16.27 -12.41 6.02
CA THR A 186 16.31 -13.22 7.25
C THR A 186 16.47 -12.31 8.47
N GLN A 187 16.07 -12.79 9.65
CA GLN A 187 16.24 -12.03 10.89
C GLN A 187 17.72 -11.72 11.19
N GLU A 188 18.63 -12.57 10.76
CA GLU A 188 20.07 -12.33 10.83
C GLU A 188 20.51 -11.16 9.95
N ALA A 189 20.06 -11.15 8.68
CA ALA A 189 20.34 -10.07 7.74
C ALA A 189 19.71 -8.73 8.18
N ILE A 190 18.51 -8.78 8.80
CA ILE A 190 17.88 -7.61 9.42
C ILE A 190 18.75 -7.10 10.57
N GLY A 191 19.19 -8.01 11.47
CA GLY A 191 20.03 -7.68 12.61
C GLY A 191 21.36 -7.03 12.21
N ALA A 192 21.99 -7.51 11.15
CA ALA A 192 23.22 -6.93 10.60
C ALA A 192 23.04 -5.49 10.09
N ARG A 193 21.83 -5.11 9.64
CA ARG A 193 21.50 -3.75 9.15
C ARG A 193 21.09 -2.79 10.28
N MET A 194 20.88 -3.29 11.50
CA MET A 194 20.55 -2.45 12.64
C MET A 194 21.78 -1.65 13.11
N SER A 195 21.54 -0.46 13.68
CA SER A 195 22.58 0.36 14.31
C SER A 195 22.17 0.66 15.77
N PRO A 196 22.88 0.11 16.77
CA PRO A 196 23.92 -0.93 16.66
C PRO A 196 23.37 -2.29 16.17
N PRO A 197 24.22 -3.17 15.59
CA PRO A 197 23.80 -4.48 15.11
C PRO A 197 23.11 -5.34 16.19
N MET A 198 22.16 -6.16 15.77
CA MET A 198 21.41 -7.06 16.64
C MET A 198 21.61 -8.53 16.26
N ARG A 199 21.69 -9.40 17.25
CA ARG A 199 21.66 -10.85 17.01
C ARG A 199 20.25 -11.32 16.66
N GLN A 200 20.16 -12.39 15.86
CA GLN A 200 18.90 -12.99 15.38
C GLN A 200 17.84 -13.16 16.49
N PRO A 201 18.11 -13.70 17.69
CA PRO A 201 17.09 -13.86 18.72
C PRO A 201 16.52 -12.53 19.23
N ALA A 202 17.35 -11.47 19.25
CA ALA A 202 16.89 -10.14 19.66
C ALA A 202 16.00 -9.50 18.59
N VAL A 203 16.29 -9.72 17.29
CA VAL A 203 15.43 -9.31 16.18
C VAL A 203 14.08 -10.03 16.24
N SER A 204 14.09 -11.36 16.49
CA SER A 204 12.87 -12.15 16.63
C SER A 204 11.95 -11.60 17.71
N LYS A 205 12.49 -11.37 18.92
CA LYS A 205 11.74 -10.79 20.05
C LYS A 205 11.22 -9.38 19.74
N ALA A 206 12.02 -8.57 19.03
CA ALA A 206 11.59 -7.22 18.66
C ALA A 206 10.44 -7.23 17.64
N ILE A 207 10.48 -8.13 16.66
CA ILE A 207 9.38 -8.32 15.68
C ILE A 207 8.13 -8.82 16.39
N GLU A 208 8.24 -9.82 17.26
CA GLU A 208 7.14 -10.35 18.07
C GLU A 208 6.49 -9.23 18.90
N LYS A 209 7.29 -8.44 19.60
CA LYS A 209 6.81 -7.30 20.38
C LYS A 209 6.09 -6.26 19.53
N LEU A 210 6.60 -5.95 18.33
CA LEU A 210 5.96 -5.02 17.39
C LEU A 210 4.64 -5.57 16.86
N THR A 211 4.53 -6.87 16.66
CA THR A 211 3.29 -7.54 16.28
C THR A 211 2.27 -7.51 17.41
N LEU A 212 2.69 -7.79 18.67
CA LEU A 212 1.82 -7.69 19.85
C LEU A 212 1.34 -6.26 20.11
N LYS A 213 2.15 -5.25 19.76
CA LYS A 213 1.77 -3.84 19.79
C LYS A 213 0.92 -3.41 18.60
N HIS A 214 0.58 -4.32 17.70
CA HIS A 214 -0.10 -4.05 16.44
C HIS A 214 0.62 -3.04 15.50
N ALA A 215 1.89 -2.74 15.76
CA ALA A 215 2.70 -1.92 14.87
C ALA A 215 2.98 -2.65 13.54
N ILE A 216 3.11 -3.97 13.57
CA ILE A 216 3.14 -4.85 12.41
C ILE A 216 1.78 -5.56 12.32
N VAL A 217 1.06 -5.35 11.22
CA VAL A 217 -0.26 -5.94 10.95
C VAL A 217 -0.14 -7.18 10.07
N GLY A 218 0.81 -7.19 9.15
CA GLY A 218 1.01 -8.31 8.24
C GLY A 218 2.18 -8.12 7.29
N TYR A 219 2.31 -9.06 6.36
CA TYR A 219 3.38 -9.10 5.36
C TYR A 219 2.79 -9.41 4.00
N SER A 220 3.19 -8.68 2.97
CA SER A 220 2.70 -8.84 1.60
C SER A 220 3.82 -8.71 0.59
N ILE A 221 3.48 -8.69 -0.68
CA ILE A 221 4.39 -8.41 -1.80
C ILE A 221 3.83 -7.30 -2.69
N ASP A 222 4.72 -6.57 -3.35
CA ASP A 222 4.35 -5.67 -4.45
C ASP A 222 4.44 -6.43 -5.77
N ILE A 223 3.34 -6.49 -6.47
CA ILE A 223 3.19 -7.14 -7.78
C ILE A 223 2.36 -6.28 -8.72
N ASP A 224 2.42 -6.61 -10.00
CA ASP A 224 1.38 -6.19 -10.94
C ASP A 224 0.13 -7.06 -10.71
N PHE A 225 -0.96 -6.44 -10.27
CA PHE A 225 -2.19 -7.14 -9.90
C PHE A 225 -2.91 -7.81 -11.07
N ARG A 226 -2.54 -7.50 -12.31
CA ARG A 226 -3.00 -8.23 -13.50
C ARG A 226 -2.63 -9.71 -13.43
N TYR A 227 -1.53 -10.06 -12.77
CA TYR A 227 -1.08 -11.44 -12.60
C TYR A 227 -1.95 -12.28 -11.66
N ILE A 228 -2.77 -11.65 -10.82
CA ILE A 228 -3.74 -12.34 -9.94
C ILE A 228 -5.19 -12.03 -10.34
N GLY A 229 -5.41 -11.60 -11.60
CA GLY A 229 -6.75 -11.40 -12.15
C GLY A 229 -7.47 -10.14 -11.64
N LEU A 230 -6.75 -9.15 -11.12
CA LEU A 230 -7.28 -7.89 -10.61
C LEU A 230 -6.71 -6.67 -11.36
N PRO A 231 -6.94 -6.57 -12.69
CA PRO A 231 -6.35 -5.53 -13.52
C PRO A 231 -6.93 -4.14 -13.28
N ALA A 232 -8.18 -4.05 -12.81
CA ALA A 232 -8.87 -2.79 -12.68
C ALA A 232 -8.72 -2.23 -11.26
N LYS A 233 -8.19 -1.00 -11.17
CA LYS A 233 -8.00 -0.25 -9.92
C LYS A 233 -8.75 1.06 -9.99
N PHE A 234 -9.41 1.39 -8.89
CA PHE A 234 -10.17 2.63 -8.75
C PHE A 234 -9.86 3.27 -7.40
N PHE A 235 -9.87 4.59 -7.37
CA PHE A 235 -9.95 5.36 -6.13
C PHE A 235 -11.36 5.89 -6.00
N VAL A 236 -12.04 5.56 -4.90
CA VAL A 236 -13.41 5.96 -4.64
C VAL A 236 -13.42 6.85 -3.40
N ARG A 237 -13.71 8.12 -3.58
CA ARG A 237 -13.97 9.07 -2.49
C ARG A 237 -15.46 8.99 -2.18
N MET A 238 -15.81 8.93 -0.89
CA MET A 238 -17.19 8.77 -0.43
C MET A 238 -17.54 9.87 0.55
N LYS A 239 -18.60 10.61 0.24
CA LYS A 239 -19.24 11.52 1.15
C LYS A 239 -20.26 10.73 1.96
N VAL A 240 -20.11 10.72 3.28
CA VAL A 240 -21.01 9.99 4.16
C VAL A 240 -21.76 10.93 5.11
N SER A 241 -22.90 10.46 5.58
CA SER A 241 -23.72 11.21 6.55
C SER A 241 -22.91 11.57 7.80
N PRO A 242 -23.06 12.77 8.35
CA PRO A 242 -22.38 13.15 9.58
C PRO A 242 -22.58 12.13 10.70
N GLY A 243 -21.49 11.73 11.35
CA GLY A 243 -21.50 10.73 12.42
C GLY A 243 -21.41 9.26 11.98
N SER A 244 -21.65 8.92 10.70
CA SER A 244 -21.70 7.53 10.21
C SER A 244 -20.38 7.00 9.64
N ALA A 245 -19.31 7.80 9.59
CA ALA A 245 -18.07 7.44 8.93
C ALA A 245 -17.43 6.15 9.49
N ALA A 246 -17.43 5.97 10.81
CA ALA A 246 -16.85 4.78 11.45
C ALA A 246 -17.67 3.52 11.16
N GLU A 247 -19.00 3.58 11.27
CA GLU A 247 -19.89 2.47 10.96
C GLU A 247 -19.80 2.07 9.49
N THR A 248 -19.82 3.07 8.58
CA THR A 248 -19.67 2.84 7.14
C THR A 248 -18.33 2.18 6.84
N ALA A 249 -17.24 2.67 7.45
CA ALA A 249 -15.91 2.08 7.27
C ALA A 249 -15.86 0.62 7.73
N GLN A 250 -16.53 0.26 8.85
CA GLN A 250 -16.58 -1.13 9.32
C GLN A 250 -17.25 -2.07 8.30
N LYS A 251 -18.32 -1.62 7.63
CA LYS A 251 -18.97 -2.39 6.56
C LYS A 251 -18.05 -2.53 5.34
N LEU A 252 -17.36 -1.46 4.95
CA LEU A 252 -16.46 -1.46 3.79
C LEU A 252 -15.21 -2.32 3.99
N VAL A 253 -14.69 -2.42 5.21
CA VAL A 253 -13.52 -3.24 5.52
C VAL A 253 -13.77 -4.73 5.20
N GLU A 254 -14.99 -5.21 5.31
CA GLU A 254 -15.36 -6.61 5.05
C GLU A 254 -15.49 -6.92 3.54
N MET A 255 -15.56 -5.91 2.66
CA MET A 255 -15.66 -6.11 1.22
C MET A 255 -14.31 -6.51 0.62
N ASP A 256 -14.28 -7.57 -0.18
CA ASP A 256 -13.07 -8.12 -0.80
C ASP A 256 -12.44 -7.18 -1.84
N GLU A 257 -13.24 -6.39 -2.52
CA GLU A 257 -12.81 -5.41 -3.53
C GLU A 257 -12.08 -4.23 -2.90
N VAL A 258 -12.33 -3.93 -1.62
CA VAL A 258 -11.66 -2.84 -0.88
C VAL A 258 -10.27 -3.30 -0.47
N TRP A 259 -9.24 -2.68 -1.04
CA TRP A 259 -7.83 -2.95 -0.75
C TRP A 259 -7.26 -2.06 0.34
N ASP A 260 -7.54 -0.76 0.19
CA ASP A 260 -7.20 0.22 1.22
C ASP A 260 -8.45 1.01 1.56
N LEU A 261 -8.57 1.46 2.81
CA LEU A 261 -9.66 2.30 3.28
C LEU A 261 -9.14 3.29 4.31
N TYR A 262 -9.41 4.56 4.03
CA TYR A 262 -8.94 5.69 4.83
C TYR A 262 -10.09 6.60 5.24
N ARG A 263 -9.99 7.17 6.43
CA ARG A 263 -10.71 8.38 6.80
C ARG A 263 -9.86 9.60 6.44
N THR A 264 -10.45 10.58 5.83
CA THR A 264 -9.78 11.78 5.34
C THR A 264 -10.29 13.04 6.03
N SER A 265 -9.54 14.14 5.86
CA SER A 265 -9.86 15.47 6.42
C SER A 265 -10.80 16.30 5.57
N GLU A 266 -11.44 15.72 4.55
CA GLU A 266 -12.27 16.45 3.59
C GLU A 266 -13.76 16.09 3.68
N ASP A 267 -14.60 16.76 2.86
CA ASP A 267 -16.04 16.48 2.71
C ASP A 267 -16.31 15.03 2.29
N TYR A 268 -15.48 14.47 1.40
CA TYR A 268 -15.45 13.06 1.11
C TYR A 268 -14.65 12.34 2.20
N THR A 269 -15.30 12.12 3.33
CA THR A 269 -14.67 11.67 4.57
C THR A 269 -14.07 10.28 4.52
N LEU A 270 -14.41 9.45 3.51
CA LEU A 270 -13.80 8.15 3.27
C LEU A 270 -13.19 8.11 1.87
N LEU A 271 -12.04 7.47 1.77
CA LEU A 271 -11.39 7.14 0.51
C LEU A 271 -11.00 5.66 0.51
N ALA A 272 -11.36 4.96 -0.56
CA ALA A 272 -10.99 3.56 -0.75
C ALA A 272 -10.22 3.36 -2.05
N THR A 273 -9.22 2.47 -2.01
CA THR A 273 -8.65 1.84 -3.21
C THR A 273 -9.41 0.55 -3.48
N ILE A 274 -10.03 0.46 -4.63
CA ILE A 274 -10.83 -0.69 -5.05
C ILE A 274 -10.08 -1.43 -6.16
N ARG A 275 -10.04 -2.76 -6.08
CA ARG A 275 -9.50 -3.61 -7.13
C ARG A 275 -10.52 -4.65 -7.55
N THR A 276 -10.74 -4.77 -8.85
CA THR A 276 -11.73 -5.68 -9.43
C THR A 276 -11.17 -6.38 -10.68
N ARG A 277 -11.87 -7.42 -11.11
CA ARG A 277 -11.53 -8.18 -12.31
C ARG A 277 -11.83 -7.41 -13.60
N SER A 278 -12.82 -6.51 -13.56
CA SER A 278 -13.29 -5.74 -14.70
C SER A 278 -14.03 -4.49 -14.25
N ILE A 279 -14.35 -3.62 -15.21
CA ILE A 279 -15.24 -2.46 -15.01
C ILE A 279 -16.64 -2.91 -14.59
N ASP A 280 -17.16 -4.02 -15.14
CA ASP A 280 -18.48 -4.55 -14.76
C ASP A 280 -18.51 -5.00 -13.31
N SER A 281 -17.42 -5.63 -12.83
CA SER A 281 -17.28 -5.98 -11.41
C SER A 281 -17.24 -4.73 -10.53
N PHE A 282 -16.61 -3.64 -11.00
CA PHE A 282 -16.65 -2.36 -10.30
C PHE A 282 -18.05 -1.73 -10.27
N ASN A 283 -18.82 -1.80 -11.35
CA ASN A 283 -20.21 -1.35 -11.37
C ASN A 283 -21.06 -2.15 -10.36
N SER A 284 -20.82 -3.45 -10.25
CA SER A 284 -21.50 -4.30 -9.27
C SER A 284 -21.13 -3.88 -7.83
N PHE A 285 -19.85 -3.60 -7.59
CA PHE A 285 -19.38 -3.04 -6.32
C PHE A 285 -20.06 -1.71 -5.99
N LEU A 286 -20.15 -0.77 -6.93
CA LEU A 286 -20.83 0.51 -6.71
C LEU A 286 -22.32 0.33 -6.37
N ARG A 287 -23.02 -0.60 -7.02
CA ARG A 287 -24.42 -0.90 -6.68
C ARG A 287 -24.55 -1.42 -5.24
N THR A 288 -23.64 -2.27 -4.81
CA THR A 288 -23.61 -2.76 -3.40
C THR A 288 -23.27 -1.63 -2.44
N LEU A 289 -22.32 -0.77 -2.82
CA LEU A 289 -21.91 0.38 -2.04
C LEU A 289 -23.11 1.32 -1.75
N TYR A 290 -23.92 1.62 -2.77
CA TYR A 290 -25.09 2.50 -2.64
C TYR A 290 -26.30 1.86 -1.95
N GLN A 291 -26.24 0.59 -1.57
CA GLN A 291 -27.21 0.00 -0.63
C GLN A 291 -27.03 0.53 0.81
N ASN A 292 -25.88 1.14 1.08
CA ASN A 292 -25.64 1.80 2.35
C ASN A 292 -26.17 3.24 2.28
N GLU A 293 -27.32 3.48 2.92
CA GLU A 293 -28.00 4.78 2.96
C GLU A 293 -27.16 5.91 3.56
N ASN A 294 -26.11 5.59 4.30
CA ASN A 294 -25.18 6.56 4.84
C ASN A 294 -24.24 7.15 3.78
N ILE A 295 -24.17 6.58 2.57
CA ILE A 295 -23.35 7.10 1.48
C ILE A 295 -24.17 8.06 0.65
N LEU A 296 -23.84 9.34 0.76
CA LEU A 296 -24.57 10.43 0.11
C LEU A 296 -24.10 10.69 -1.33
N ASP A 297 -22.80 10.55 -1.58
CA ASP A 297 -22.19 10.78 -2.88
C ASP A 297 -20.84 10.05 -3.01
N THR A 298 -20.45 9.76 -4.25
CA THR A 298 -19.14 9.19 -4.55
C THR A 298 -18.49 9.87 -5.74
N GLN A 299 -17.17 10.01 -5.66
CA GLN A 299 -16.33 10.42 -6.76
C GLN A 299 -15.30 9.32 -7.06
N SER A 300 -15.31 8.79 -8.28
CA SER A 300 -14.45 7.68 -8.68
C SER A 300 -13.39 8.13 -9.69
N TYR A 301 -12.17 7.64 -9.50
CA TYR A 301 -11.06 7.80 -10.44
C TYR A 301 -10.60 6.42 -10.89
N VAL A 302 -10.51 6.18 -12.18
CA VAL A 302 -9.96 4.94 -12.71
C VAL A 302 -8.45 5.08 -12.87
N SER A 303 -7.68 4.16 -12.31
CA SER A 303 -6.23 4.09 -12.54
C SER A 303 -5.96 3.55 -13.95
N LEU A 304 -5.25 4.33 -14.74
CA LEU A 304 -4.82 3.99 -16.10
C LEU A 304 -3.41 3.43 -16.11
N GLU A 305 -2.57 3.91 -15.19
CA GLU A 305 -1.17 3.53 -15.06
C GLU A 305 -0.76 3.55 -13.59
N GLU A 306 -0.15 2.46 -13.13
CA GLU A 306 0.44 2.36 -11.79
C GLU A 306 1.95 2.41 -11.90
N TRP A 307 2.60 3.44 -11.35
CA TRP A 307 4.05 3.50 -11.30
C TRP A 307 4.59 2.74 -10.10
N PHE A 308 5.54 1.90 -10.40
CA PHE A 308 6.28 1.18 -9.37
C PHE A 308 7.35 2.09 -8.78
N ILE A 309 7.37 2.19 -7.46
CA ILE A 309 8.39 2.92 -6.71
C ILE A 309 9.33 1.88 -6.10
N PRO A 310 10.62 1.87 -6.49
CA PRO A 310 11.59 0.98 -5.88
C PRO A 310 11.63 1.15 -4.37
N GLY A 311 11.87 0.07 -3.62
CA GLY A 311 12.13 0.16 -2.19
C GLY A 311 13.43 0.91 -1.91
N HIS A 312 13.41 1.81 -0.95
CA HIS A 312 14.60 2.51 -0.45
C HIS A 312 15.36 1.67 0.57
#